data_79cafdbe4d9c20543b120e6cf20a86bc
#
_entry.id   79cafdbe4d9c20543b120e6cf20a86bc
#
_cell.length_a   1.000
_cell.length_b   1.000
_cell.length_c   1.000
_cell.angle_alpha   90.00
_cell.angle_beta   90.00
_cell.angle_gamma   90.00
#
_symmetry.space_group_name_H-M   'P 1'
#
loop_
_entity.id
_entity.type
_entity.pdbx_description
1 polymer ?
#
loop_
_entity_poly.entity_id
_entity_poly.type
_entity_poly.pdbx_seq_one_letter_code
_entity_poly.pdbx_strand_id
1 'polypeptide(L)'
;MLQIWLKGGGERVRIPVLPSSYTITSEQDNTSVTVCNLGEVTLRGKRKLQQVSFSSFFPMHYDASYCDVRSKSPISMVNKIEAMKQAGSVKLIITGILAMKVTIESFEWGENDRTGDIAYTLTMKEYRTVSIPASTLVKDSPTQPDPGNSGSGTSGRDQPETTRP
;
A
#
# COMPACT_ATOMS: atom_id res chain seq x y z
N MET A 1 -20.69 7.73 19.88
CA MET A 1 -20.06 6.57 20.50
C MET A 1 -19.01 6.02 19.55
N LEU A 2 -17.80 5.74 20.01
CA LEU A 2 -16.69 5.21 19.20
C LEU A 2 -17.05 3.82 18.68
N GLN A 3 -16.80 3.55 17.41
CA GLN A 3 -16.98 2.24 16.80
C GLN A 3 -15.81 1.95 15.86
N ILE A 4 -15.37 0.71 15.82
CA ILE A 4 -14.32 0.28 14.91
C ILE A 4 -14.89 -0.76 13.96
N TRP A 5 -14.73 -0.49 12.66
CA TRP A 5 -15.23 -1.33 11.59
C TRP A 5 -14.10 -1.72 10.65
N LEU A 6 -14.09 -2.97 10.25
CA LEU A 6 -13.25 -3.51 9.19
C LEU A 6 -14.16 -3.98 8.05
N LYS A 7 -13.87 -3.57 6.81
CA LYS A 7 -14.62 -3.98 5.62
C LYS A 7 -13.66 -4.37 4.51
N GLY A 8 -13.71 -5.59 4.06
CA GLY A 8 -12.86 -6.10 2.98
C GLY A 8 -13.23 -7.52 2.57
N GLY A 9 -12.86 -7.94 1.36
CA GLY A 9 -13.11 -9.31 0.89
C GLY A 9 -14.57 -9.75 0.88
N GLY A 10 -15.55 -8.82 0.77
CA GLY A 10 -16.97 -9.12 0.90
C GLY A 10 -17.46 -9.24 2.35
N GLU A 11 -16.57 -9.26 3.31
CA GLU A 11 -16.87 -9.35 4.74
C GLU A 11 -16.89 -7.97 5.42
N ARG A 12 -17.67 -7.92 6.50
CA ARG A 12 -17.76 -6.74 7.37
C ARG A 12 -17.71 -7.18 8.82
N VAL A 13 -16.76 -6.63 9.56
CA VAL A 13 -16.57 -6.91 10.98
C VAL A 13 -16.67 -5.61 11.76
N ARG A 14 -17.52 -5.57 12.77
CA ARG A 14 -17.52 -4.56 13.82
C ARG A 14 -16.81 -5.17 15.02
N ILE A 15 -15.86 -4.46 15.57
CA ILE A 15 -15.14 -4.91 16.75
C ILE A 15 -16.11 -4.92 17.94
N PRO A 16 -16.36 -6.09 18.59
CA PRO A 16 -17.35 -6.19 19.65
C PRO A 16 -16.90 -5.53 20.95
N VAL A 17 -15.63 -5.67 21.31
CA VAL A 17 -15.03 -5.03 22.48
C VAL A 17 -14.04 -3.99 21.99
N LEU A 18 -14.30 -2.73 22.34
CA LEU A 18 -13.41 -1.64 21.97
C LEU A 18 -12.07 -1.78 22.69
N PRO A 19 -10.95 -1.54 21.99
CA PRO A 19 -9.65 -1.55 22.63
C PRO A 19 -9.54 -0.43 23.68
N SER A 20 -8.84 -0.70 24.76
CA SER A 20 -8.55 0.30 25.80
C SER A 20 -7.68 1.45 25.27
N SER A 21 -6.83 1.15 24.30
CA SER A 21 -5.99 2.11 23.59
C SER A 21 -5.76 1.66 22.14
N TYR A 22 -5.51 2.62 21.28
CA TYR A 22 -5.04 2.38 19.92
C TYR A 22 -3.96 3.41 19.59
N THR A 23 -3.02 3.03 18.74
CA THR A 23 -1.92 3.90 18.32
C THR A 23 -2.01 4.13 16.83
N ILE A 24 -1.96 5.41 16.42
CA ILE A 24 -1.86 5.81 15.02
C ILE A 24 -0.49 6.46 14.84
N THR A 25 0.39 5.82 14.09
CA THR A 25 1.73 6.32 13.79
C THR A 25 1.73 6.98 12.42
N SER A 26 2.20 8.23 12.36
CA SER A 26 2.34 9.00 11.12
C SER A 26 3.72 9.63 11.10
N GLU A 27 4.59 9.14 10.24
CA GLU A 27 5.98 9.57 10.13
C GLU A 27 6.26 10.28 8.81
N GLN A 28 7.31 11.11 8.78
CA GLN A 28 7.88 11.69 7.58
C GLN A 28 9.27 11.13 7.33
N ASP A 29 9.65 11.05 6.06
CA ASP A 29 10.96 10.57 5.63
C ASP A 29 11.92 11.74 5.46
N ASN A 30 12.21 12.44 6.57
CA ASN A 30 13.11 13.57 6.60
C ASN A 30 14.57 13.10 6.63
N THR A 31 15.44 13.82 5.97
CA THR A 31 16.89 13.57 5.97
C THR A 31 17.61 14.81 6.43
N SER A 32 18.55 14.68 7.37
CA SER A 32 19.43 15.79 7.79
C SER A 32 20.76 15.73 7.05
N VAL A 33 21.23 16.88 6.60
CA VAL A 33 22.56 17.07 5.99
C VAL A 33 23.27 18.22 6.68
N THR A 34 24.57 18.04 6.93
CA THR A 34 25.41 19.11 7.48
C THR A 34 26.05 19.89 6.35
N VAL A 35 25.80 21.20 6.30
CA VAL A 35 26.35 22.12 5.32
C VAL A 35 27.45 22.96 5.98
N CYS A 36 28.62 23.06 5.34
CA CYS A 36 29.71 23.91 5.81
C CYS A 36 29.23 25.37 5.97
N ASN A 37 29.57 25.97 7.11
CA ASN A 37 29.19 27.34 7.51
C ASN A 37 27.69 27.58 7.80
N LEU A 38 26.81 26.63 7.60
CA LEU A 38 25.38 26.78 7.90
C LEU A 38 24.91 25.84 9.04
N GLY A 39 25.63 24.72 9.27
CA GLY A 39 25.27 23.72 10.25
C GLY A 39 24.34 22.64 9.67
N GLU A 40 23.56 22.01 10.52
CA GLU A 40 22.63 20.96 10.13
C GLU A 40 21.36 21.52 9.51
N VAL A 41 21.01 21.03 8.33
CA VAL A 41 19.80 21.39 7.58
C VAL A 41 18.93 20.15 7.38
N THR A 42 17.66 20.25 7.72
CA THR A 42 16.69 19.17 7.50
C THR A 42 16.05 19.29 6.13
N LEU A 43 16.25 18.27 5.30
CA LEU A 43 15.55 18.10 4.04
C LEU A 43 14.22 17.41 4.30
N ARG A 44 13.13 18.07 3.98
CA ARG A 44 11.78 17.56 4.22
C ARG A 44 11.40 16.48 3.22
N GLY A 45 11.21 15.25 3.68
CA GLY A 45 10.74 14.13 2.89
C GLY A 45 9.22 14.03 2.79
N LYS A 46 8.74 13.02 2.08
CA LYS A 46 7.31 12.71 1.96
C LYS A 46 6.82 11.95 3.19
N ARG A 47 5.52 12.05 3.47
CA ARG A 47 4.90 11.27 4.53
C ARG A 47 4.99 9.76 4.23
N LYS A 48 5.46 8.98 5.18
CA LYS A 48 5.39 7.51 5.15
C LYS A 48 3.93 7.03 5.26
N LEU A 49 3.71 5.76 5.03
CA LEU A 49 2.40 5.15 5.22
C LEU A 49 2.04 5.16 6.71
N GLN A 50 0.82 5.54 7.03
CA GLN A 50 0.33 5.49 8.41
C GLN A 50 0.17 4.05 8.85
N GLN A 51 0.46 3.81 10.12
CA GLN A 51 0.27 2.53 10.77
C GLN A 51 -0.72 2.69 11.92
N VAL A 52 -1.60 1.72 12.07
CA VAL A 52 -2.58 1.65 13.17
C VAL A 52 -2.40 0.32 13.87
N SER A 53 -2.25 0.34 15.18
CA SER A 53 -2.20 -0.87 15.98
C SER A 53 -3.08 -0.76 17.23
N PHE A 54 -3.72 -1.85 17.57
CA PHE A 54 -4.48 -1.98 18.81
C PHE A 54 -4.62 -3.44 19.22
N SER A 55 -4.88 -3.66 20.51
CA SER A 55 -5.16 -4.97 21.10
C SER A 55 -6.54 -4.97 21.74
N SER A 56 -7.26 -6.08 21.58
CA SER A 56 -8.56 -6.29 22.19
C SER A 56 -8.83 -7.79 22.31
N PHE A 57 -10.06 -8.18 22.59
CA PHE A 57 -10.46 -9.57 22.64
C PHE A 57 -11.84 -9.81 22.03
N PHE A 58 -12.09 -11.03 21.59
CA PHE A 58 -13.40 -11.50 21.15
C PHE A 58 -14.02 -12.34 22.27
N PRO A 59 -15.10 -11.86 22.89
CA PRO A 59 -15.71 -12.56 24.00
C PRO A 59 -16.48 -13.80 23.53
N MET A 60 -16.38 -14.90 24.29
CA MET A 60 -17.22 -16.08 24.11
C MET A 60 -18.65 -15.81 24.53
N HIS A 61 -18.80 -15.04 25.61
CA HIS A 61 -20.10 -14.65 26.15
C HIS A 61 -20.34 -13.16 25.96
N TYR A 62 -21.54 -12.82 25.50
CA TYR A 62 -21.93 -11.41 25.34
C TYR A 62 -22.23 -10.79 26.69
N ASP A 63 -21.61 -9.67 27.00
CA ASP A 63 -21.91 -8.82 28.14
C ASP A 63 -22.13 -7.37 27.67
N ALA A 64 -23.31 -6.82 27.95
CA ALA A 64 -23.66 -5.46 27.52
C ALA A 64 -22.85 -4.35 28.20
N SER A 65 -22.12 -4.65 29.28
CA SER A 65 -21.29 -3.67 29.99
C SER A 65 -20.05 -3.24 29.21
N TYR A 66 -19.49 -4.14 28.39
CA TYR A 66 -18.28 -3.87 27.62
C TYR A 66 -18.37 -4.26 26.13
N CYS A 67 -19.38 -5.04 25.74
CA CYS A 67 -19.58 -5.42 24.34
C CYS A 67 -20.42 -4.41 23.59
N ASP A 68 -19.88 -3.81 22.56
CA ASP A 68 -20.59 -2.86 21.69
C ASP A 68 -21.58 -3.57 20.73
N VAL A 69 -21.33 -4.85 20.42
CA VAL A 69 -22.21 -5.68 19.58
C VAL A 69 -22.09 -7.15 19.95
N ARG A 70 -23.20 -7.89 19.81
CA ARG A 70 -23.21 -9.34 20.00
C ARG A 70 -22.42 -10.03 18.87
N SER A 71 -21.33 -10.70 19.23
CA SER A 71 -20.56 -11.57 18.34
C SER A 71 -21.16 -12.98 18.31
N LYS A 72 -21.08 -13.68 17.19
CA LYS A 72 -21.59 -15.07 17.09
C LYS A 72 -20.66 -16.06 17.79
N SER A 73 -19.36 -15.95 17.52
CA SER A 73 -18.31 -16.82 18.06
C SER A 73 -16.96 -16.14 17.88
N PRO A 74 -16.07 -16.20 18.87
CA PRO A 74 -14.72 -15.65 18.76
C PRO A 74 -13.96 -16.16 17.55
N ILE A 75 -13.95 -17.48 17.33
CA ILE A 75 -13.25 -18.10 16.19
C ILE A 75 -13.83 -17.67 14.83
N SER A 76 -15.12 -17.42 14.75
CA SER A 76 -15.75 -16.90 13.53
C SER A 76 -15.26 -15.50 13.20
N MET A 77 -15.00 -14.68 14.21
CA MET A 77 -14.43 -13.32 14.04
C MET A 77 -12.98 -13.39 13.57
N VAL A 78 -12.19 -14.29 14.16
CA VAL A 78 -10.82 -14.58 13.74
C VAL A 78 -10.77 -14.98 12.27
N ASN A 79 -11.58 -15.97 11.87
CA ASN A 79 -11.63 -16.44 10.49
C ASN A 79 -12.03 -15.34 9.50
N LYS A 80 -12.93 -14.45 9.88
CA LYS A 80 -13.28 -13.28 9.04
C LYS A 80 -12.13 -12.31 8.86
N ILE A 81 -11.38 -12.02 9.91
CA ILE A 81 -10.20 -11.14 9.83
C ILE A 81 -9.10 -11.79 9.00
N GLU A 82 -8.87 -13.09 9.15
CA GLU A 82 -7.91 -13.83 8.31
C GLU A 82 -8.33 -13.81 6.83
N ALA A 83 -9.61 -14.00 6.54
CA ALA A 83 -10.14 -13.89 5.17
C ALA A 83 -9.94 -12.48 4.59
N MET A 84 -10.17 -11.44 5.40
CA MET A 84 -9.90 -10.05 5.00
C MET A 84 -8.42 -9.81 4.73
N LYS A 85 -7.52 -10.38 5.53
CA LYS A 85 -6.07 -10.30 5.34
C LYS A 85 -5.65 -10.91 4.00
N GLN A 86 -6.19 -12.06 3.66
CA GLN A 86 -5.94 -12.72 2.36
C GLN A 86 -6.53 -11.97 1.17
N ALA A 87 -7.66 -11.27 1.35
CA ALA A 87 -8.26 -10.44 0.32
C ALA A 87 -7.45 -9.18 -0.05
N GLY A 88 -6.42 -8.86 0.74
CA GLY A 88 -5.44 -7.80 0.50
C GLY A 88 -5.82 -6.49 1.16
N SER A 89 -6.65 -5.64 0.53
CA SER A 89 -6.98 -4.33 1.11
C SER A 89 -8.29 -4.32 1.87
N VAL A 90 -8.27 -3.71 3.04
CA VAL A 90 -9.39 -3.58 3.96
C VAL A 90 -9.66 -2.09 4.22
N LYS A 91 -10.91 -1.70 4.36
CA LYS A 91 -11.29 -0.36 4.82
C LYS A 91 -11.42 -0.38 6.33
N LEU A 92 -10.53 0.31 7.03
CA LEU A 92 -10.62 0.59 8.45
C LEU A 92 -11.43 1.87 8.65
N ILE A 93 -12.40 1.84 9.56
CA ILE A 93 -13.20 2.99 9.96
C ILE A 93 -13.24 3.05 11.48
N ILE A 94 -12.68 4.10 12.04
CA ILE A 94 -12.80 4.47 13.45
C ILE A 94 -13.72 5.69 13.47
N THR A 95 -14.94 5.51 13.95
CA THR A 95 -16.00 6.53 13.85
C THR A 95 -15.58 7.86 14.48
N GLY A 96 -15.65 8.94 13.70
CA GLY A 96 -15.28 10.29 14.14
C GLY A 96 -13.78 10.59 14.15
N ILE A 97 -12.91 9.62 13.86
CA ILE A 97 -11.46 9.78 13.92
C ILE A 97 -10.79 9.51 12.59
N LEU A 98 -11.03 8.33 11.99
CA LEU A 98 -10.26 7.86 10.84
C LEU A 98 -11.11 6.95 9.95
N ALA A 99 -10.97 7.15 8.63
CA ALA A 99 -11.48 6.22 7.63
C ALA A 99 -10.45 6.10 6.52
N MET A 100 -9.75 4.96 6.44
CA MET A 100 -8.71 4.76 5.43
C MET A 100 -8.68 3.32 4.91
N LYS A 101 -8.05 3.15 3.75
CA LYS A 101 -7.72 1.84 3.19
C LYS A 101 -6.43 1.34 3.81
N VAL A 102 -6.41 0.11 4.29
CA VAL A 102 -5.28 -0.50 4.98
C VAL A 102 -5.02 -1.91 4.48
N THR A 103 -3.82 -2.40 4.69
CA THR A 103 -3.46 -3.82 4.68
C THR A 103 -3.26 -4.30 6.11
N ILE A 104 -3.63 -5.53 6.39
CA ILE A 104 -3.36 -6.16 7.68
C ILE A 104 -1.95 -6.74 7.61
N GLU A 105 -1.02 -6.15 8.36
CA GLU A 105 0.39 -6.56 8.39
C GLU A 105 0.58 -7.73 9.38
N SER A 106 0.04 -7.60 10.58
CA SER A 106 0.07 -8.63 11.62
C SER A 106 -1.28 -8.78 12.26
N PHE A 107 -1.68 -10.01 12.48
CA PHE A 107 -2.83 -10.40 13.25
C PHE A 107 -2.41 -11.57 14.14
N GLU A 108 -2.21 -11.28 15.40
CA GLU A 108 -1.82 -12.24 16.44
C GLU A 108 -3.02 -12.47 17.34
N TRP A 109 -3.34 -13.72 17.61
CA TRP A 109 -4.47 -14.08 18.42
C TRP A 109 -4.22 -15.35 19.22
N GLY A 110 -4.87 -15.47 20.36
CA GLY A 110 -4.73 -16.61 21.24
C GLY A 110 -5.72 -16.59 22.40
N GLU A 111 -5.90 -17.72 23.03
CA GLU A 111 -6.68 -17.87 24.24
C GLU A 111 -5.75 -17.79 25.46
N ASN A 112 -6.07 -16.95 26.45
CA ASN A 112 -5.19 -16.72 27.59
C ASN A 112 -5.59 -17.49 28.85
N ASP A 113 -6.87 -17.71 29.10
CA ASP A 113 -7.39 -18.09 30.43
C ASP A 113 -8.45 -19.21 30.39
N ARG A 114 -8.59 -19.94 29.30
CA ARG A 114 -9.60 -21.01 29.11
C ARG A 114 -11.06 -20.57 29.29
N THR A 115 -11.34 -19.29 29.21
CA THR A 115 -12.72 -18.76 29.22
C THR A 115 -13.40 -18.91 27.86
N GLY A 116 -12.61 -19.23 26.82
CA GLY A 116 -13.03 -19.24 25.42
C GLY A 116 -12.96 -17.86 24.77
N ASP A 117 -12.53 -16.84 25.50
CA ASP A 117 -12.25 -15.51 24.96
C ASP A 117 -10.95 -15.53 24.18
N ILE A 118 -10.94 -14.93 22.99
CA ILE A 118 -9.74 -14.86 22.16
C ILE A 118 -9.19 -13.44 22.21
N ALA A 119 -8.04 -13.29 22.88
CA ALA A 119 -7.27 -12.06 22.84
C ALA A 119 -6.57 -11.92 21.48
N TYR A 120 -6.47 -10.70 20.96
CA TYR A 120 -5.79 -10.44 19.68
C TYR A 120 -5.09 -9.10 19.66
N THR A 121 -4.04 -9.02 18.86
CA THR A 121 -3.36 -7.79 18.47
C THR A 121 -3.41 -7.65 16.96
N LEU A 122 -3.84 -6.48 16.50
CA LEU A 122 -4.00 -6.18 15.09
C LEU A 122 -3.13 -4.99 14.71
N THR A 123 -2.25 -5.19 13.74
CA THR A 123 -1.39 -4.14 13.17
C THR A 123 -1.73 -3.99 11.69
N MET A 124 -2.05 -2.77 11.30
CA MET A 124 -2.49 -2.41 9.96
C MET A 124 -1.67 -1.25 9.44
N LYS A 125 -1.44 -1.22 8.14
CA LYS A 125 -0.71 -0.16 7.45
C LYS A 125 -1.56 0.45 6.34
N GLU A 126 -1.46 1.76 6.16
CA GLU A 126 -2.15 2.48 5.08
C GLU A 126 -1.83 1.84 3.73
N TYR A 127 -2.86 1.61 2.93
CA TYR A 127 -2.73 1.14 1.55
C TYR A 127 -3.03 2.27 0.59
N ARG A 128 -2.01 2.70 -0.17
CA ARG A 128 -2.14 3.68 -1.24
C ARG A 128 -2.17 3.00 -2.59
N THR A 129 -3.19 3.27 -3.36
CA THR A 129 -3.24 2.86 -4.77
C THR A 129 -2.42 3.83 -5.59
N VAL A 130 -1.43 3.32 -6.31
CA VAL A 130 -0.68 4.11 -7.30
C VAL A 130 -1.44 4.04 -8.63
N SER A 131 -1.94 5.18 -9.10
CA SER A 131 -2.49 5.32 -10.43
C SER A 131 -1.38 5.80 -11.36
N ILE A 132 -0.89 4.93 -12.23
CA ILE A 132 0.06 5.31 -13.28
C ILE A 132 -0.77 5.76 -14.48
N PRO A 133 -0.73 7.04 -14.90
CA PRO A 133 -1.39 7.46 -16.11
C PRO A 133 -0.76 6.75 -17.30
N ALA A 134 -1.60 6.18 -18.17
CA ALA A 134 -1.19 5.39 -19.32
C ALA A 134 -0.37 6.16 -20.38
N SER A 135 -0.23 7.49 -20.23
CA SER A 135 0.44 8.37 -21.19
C SER A 135 1.98 8.37 -21.12
N THR A 136 2.61 7.62 -20.19
CA THR A 136 4.07 7.54 -20.10
C THR A 136 4.69 6.35 -20.83
N LEU A 137 3.92 5.56 -21.53
CA LEU A 137 4.45 4.59 -22.48
C LEU A 137 4.70 5.30 -23.83
N VAL A 138 5.75 6.13 -23.89
CA VAL A 138 6.36 6.49 -25.16
C VAL A 138 6.94 5.19 -25.72
N LYS A 139 6.25 4.65 -26.71
CA LYS A 139 6.75 3.57 -27.53
C LYS A 139 7.88 4.18 -28.34
N ASP A 140 9.13 4.07 -27.90
CA ASP A 140 10.27 4.23 -28.75
C ASP A 140 10.22 3.11 -29.80
N SER A 141 9.56 3.42 -30.90
CA SER A 141 9.72 2.62 -32.12
C SER A 141 11.14 2.86 -32.63
N PRO A 142 11.98 1.81 -32.75
CA PRO A 142 13.24 1.99 -33.44
C PRO A 142 12.94 2.44 -34.87
N THR A 143 13.43 3.61 -35.25
CA THR A 143 13.46 4.10 -36.62
C THR A 143 14.29 3.12 -37.44
N GLN A 144 13.61 2.34 -38.26
CA GLN A 144 14.25 1.46 -39.25
C GLN A 144 14.95 2.38 -40.28
N PRO A 145 16.25 2.18 -40.56
CA PRO A 145 16.91 2.92 -41.61
C PRO A 145 16.27 2.52 -42.96
N ASP A 146 15.91 3.54 -43.72
CA ASP A 146 15.34 3.42 -45.07
C ASP A 146 16.36 2.74 -46.01
N PRO A 147 16.01 1.66 -46.75
CA PRO A 147 16.89 1.10 -47.75
C PRO A 147 16.95 2.03 -48.95
N GLY A 148 18.14 2.59 -49.17
CA GLY A 148 18.44 3.54 -50.21
C GLY A 148 17.93 3.12 -51.59
N ASN A 149 17.25 4.03 -52.20
CA ASN A 149 16.82 4.02 -53.59
C ASN A 149 18.08 4.08 -54.49
N SER A 150 18.39 2.99 -55.17
CA SER A 150 19.35 2.94 -56.25
C SER A 150 18.71 3.43 -57.53
N GLY A 151 18.87 4.72 -57.85
CA GLY A 151 18.54 5.33 -59.10
C GLY A 151 19.64 5.17 -60.15
N SER A 152 19.35 4.35 -61.12
CA SER A 152 20.10 4.19 -62.37
C SER A 152 20.14 5.52 -63.15
N GLY A 153 21.31 5.89 -63.64
CA GLY A 153 21.51 7.05 -64.53
C GLY A 153 22.79 6.91 -65.30
N THR A 154 22.61 6.52 -66.54
CA THR A 154 23.47 6.25 -67.67
C THR A 154 24.36 7.43 -68.13
N SER A 155 25.56 7.06 -68.66
CA SER A 155 26.21 7.60 -69.87
C SER A 155 27.07 8.86 -69.82
N GLY A 156 28.25 8.71 -70.42
CA GLY A 156 29.06 9.79 -70.97
C GLY A 156 30.58 9.63 -70.69
N ARG A 157 31.21 8.78 -71.47
CA ARG A 157 32.36 8.98 -72.37
C ARG A 157 33.08 10.35 -72.16
N ASP A 158 34.37 10.28 -71.89
CA ASP A 158 35.48 10.60 -72.84
C ASP A 158 36.85 10.52 -72.14
N GLN A 159 37.70 9.70 -72.72
CA GLN A 159 39.14 9.78 -72.64
C GLN A 159 39.62 10.81 -73.70
N PRO A 160 40.75 11.50 -73.64
CA PRO A 160 42.00 10.91 -73.99
C PRO A 160 43.25 11.39 -73.20
N GLU A 161 44.15 10.51 -73.05
CA GLU A 161 45.51 10.40 -73.66
C GLU A 161 46.57 11.44 -73.25
N THR A 162 47.73 10.83 -72.87
CA THR A 162 49.12 11.15 -73.22
C THR A 162 49.77 12.37 -72.52
N THR A 163 51.02 12.37 -72.07
CA THR A 163 52.28 11.82 -72.50
C THR A 163 53.33 12.10 -71.44
N ARG A 164 54.22 11.21 -71.31
CA ARG A 164 55.61 11.32 -70.80
C ARG A 164 56.40 12.48 -71.41
N PRO A 165 57.64 12.79 -70.96
CA PRO A 165 58.64 11.96 -70.33
C PRO A 165 58.93 12.20 -68.87
#